data_23b636981394cea96db99ee302b604b9
#
_entry.id   23b636981394cea96db99ee302b604b9
#
_cell.length_a   1.000
_cell.length_b   1.000
_cell.length_c   1.000
_cell.angle_alpha   90.00
_cell.angle_beta   90.00
_cell.angle_gamma   90.00
#
_symmetry.space_group_name_H-M   'P 1'
#
loop_
_entity.id
_entity.type
_entity.pdbx_description
1 polymer ?
#
loop_
_entity_poly.entity_id
_entity_poly.type
_entity_poly.pdbx_seq_one_letter_code
_entity_poly.pdbx_strand_id
1 'polypeptide(L)'
;MLLAFLSAEACNPSDEEPYRPGISVQPEEPGEPGGDGENNPDKDPDEDTMNSNTITLTAGGRSFTATLVENQATEALKARLAQGPVDIRMEDYGDMEKVGSFGFSLPRNDASTTTSPGDMVLYQGNSLVIFYGSNSWSYTRLGRLDDASTRERVLELFGGEGAVTVTLSLGTER
;
A
#
# COMPACT_ATOMS: atom_id res chain seq x y z
N MET A 1 49.51 30.58 -21.24
CA MET A 1 50.23 29.33 -21.23
C MET A 1 49.19 28.26 -21.13
N LEU A 2 48.72 27.88 -22.16
CA LEU A 2 48.49 26.80 -23.06
C LEU A 2 48.99 25.46 -22.50
N LEU A 3 48.07 24.51 -22.33
CA LEU A 3 48.27 23.14 -22.74
C LEU A 3 46.95 22.34 -22.63
N ALA A 4 46.44 22.01 -23.78
CA ALA A 4 45.43 21.00 -24.03
C ALA A 4 46.07 19.61 -23.98
N PHE A 5 45.34 18.59 -23.56
CA PHE A 5 45.54 17.22 -24.01
C PHE A 5 44.21 16.53 -24.28
N LEU A 6 44.13 16.15 -25.50
CA LEU A 6 43.16 15.28 -26.18
C LEU A 6 43.54 13.81 -25.93
N SER A 7 42.58 12.96 -26.19
CA SER A 7 42.64 11.52 -26.58
C SER A 7 42.03 10.58 -25.56
N ALA A 8 41.30 9.55 -25.92
CA ALA A 8 40.93 8.95 -27.19
C ALA A 8 39.83 7.91 -26.92
N GLU A 9 39.08 7.65 -27.95
CA GLU A 9 38.13 6.57 -28.17
C GLU A 9 38.64 5.18 -27.84
N ALA A 10 37.72 4.30 -27.39
CA ALA A 10 37.80 2.90 -27.72
C ALA A 10 36.38 2.32 -27.84
N CYS A 11 35.99 2.11 -29.05
CA CYS A 11 34.91 1.24 -29.49
C CYS A 11 35.21 -0.19 -29.04
N ASN A 12 34.24 -0.93 -28.61
CA ASN A 12 34.32 -2.38 -28.58
C ASN A 12 33.12 -2.97 -29.32
N PRO A 13 33.37 -3.86 -30.28
CA PRO A 13 32.33 -4.45 -31.11
C PRO A 13 31.74 -5.72 -30.50
N SER A 14 30.48 -5.90 -30.78
CA SER A 14 29.70 -7.11 -31.06
C SER A 14 30.29 -8.45 -30.65
N ASP A 15 29.58 -9.18 -29.80
CA ASP A 15 29.53 -10.63 -29.83
C ASP A 15 28.09 -11.07 -30.08
N GLU A 16 27.89 -11.53 -31.32
CA GLU A 16 26.68 -12.23 -31.75
C GLU A 16 26.77 -13.67 -31.28
N GLU A 17 25.81 -14.12 -30.50
CA GLU A 17 25.60 -15.52 -30.23
C GLU A 17 24.72 -16.14 -31.33
N PRO A 18 25.07 -17.33 -31.86
CA PRO A 18 24.36 -17.92 -32.97
C PRO A 18 23.06 -18.62 -32.56
N TYR A 19 22.04 -18.28 -33.33
CA TYR A 19 20.75 -18.95 -33.44
C TYR A 19 20.90 -20.48 -33.66
N ARG A 20 20.22 -21.28 -32.82
CA ARG A 20 19.98 -22.72 -33.08
C ARG A 20 18.50 -22.98 -33.33
N PRO A 21 18.09 -23.44 -34.49
CA PRO A 21 16.74 -23.90 -34.75
C PRO A 21 16.55 -25.40 -34.48
N GLY A 22 15.37 -25.71 -33.97
CA GLY A 22 14.76 -27.03 -34.18
C GLY A 22 14.72 -27.94 -32.97
N ILE A 23 13.51 -28.17 -32.45
CA ILE A 23 12.77 -29.43 -32.67
C ILE A 23 11.34 -29.21 -32.24
N SER A 24 10.45 -29.32 -33.22
CA SER A 24 9.01 -29.48 -33.03
C SER A 24 8.71 -30.91 -32.59
N VAL A 25 7.89 -31.10 -31.59
CA VAL A 25 6.96 -32.22 -31.50
C VAL A 25 5.73 -31.80 -30.71
N GLN A 26 4.62 -31.76 -31.37
CA GLN A 26 3.25 -31.87 -30.91
C GLN A 26 2.69 -33.11 -31.65
N PRO A 27 1.59 -33.78 -31.27
CA PRO A 27 0.57 -33.52 -30.24
C PRO A 27 0.20 -34.75 -29.40
N GLU A 28 -0.64 -34.60 -28.36
CA GLU A 28 -1.82 -35.41 -28.15
C GLU A 28 -2.60 -34.93 -26.90
N GLU A 29 -3.80 -34.37 -27.10
CA GLU A 29 -4.93 -34.43 -26.16
C GLU A 29 -5.68 -35.76 -26.41
N PRO A 30 -6.55 -36.32 -25.54
CA PRO A 30 -7.48 -35.67 -24.62
C PRO A 30 -7.68 -36.39 -23.28
N GLY A 31 -8.33 -35.72 -22.32
CA GLY A 31 -8.91 -36.42 -21.17
C GLY A 31 -9.26 -35.54 -19.97
N GLU A 32 -10.37 -34.81 -19.98
CA GLU A 32 -11.12 -34.58 -18.77
C GLU A 32 -11.86 -35.86 -18.34
N PRO A 33 -12.13 -36.14 -17.07
CA PRO A 33 -12.95 -35.31 -16.18
C PRO A 33 -12.61 -35.46 -14.68
N GLY A 34 -13.16 -34.58 -13.86
CA GLY A 34 -13.43 -34.90 -12.48
C GLY A 34 -12.90 -33.88 -11.48
N GLY A 35 -13.77 -32.99 -11.08
CA GLY A 35 -13.56 -32.14 -9.93
C GLY A 35 -13.39 -32.98 -8.67
N ASP A 36 -12.48 -32.56 -7.84
CA ASP A 36 -12.58 -32.78 -6.41
C ASP A 36 -11.95 -31.58 -5.74
N GLY A 37 -12.77 -30.91 -4.92
CA GLY A 37 -12.33 -29.80 -4.10
C GLY A 37 -11.22 -30.25 -3.17
N GLU A 38 -10.01 -29.82 -3.46
CA GLU A 38 -8.90 -29.96 -2.54
C GLU A 38 -9.08 -28.96 -1.40
N ASN A 39 -9.77 -29.42 -0.34
CA ASN A 39 -9.55 -28.89 0.99
C ASN A 39 -8.08 -29.17 1.32
N ASN A 40 -7.22 -28.18 1.14
CA ASN A 40 -5.86 -28.20 1.65
C ASN A 40 -5.92 -27.81 3.14
N PRO A 41 -5.70 -28.78 4.10
CA PRO A 41 -5.75 -28.49 5.51
C PRO A 41 -4.49 -27.83 6.08
N ASP A 42 -3.52 -27.49 5.22
CA ASP A 42 -2.23 -26.89 5.62
C ASP A 42 -2.13 -25.40 5.25
N LYS A 43 -3.25 -24.69 5.07
CA LYS A 43 -3.23 -23.26 4.91
C LYS A 43 -3.10 -22.63 6.29
N ASP A 44 -1.92 -22.07 6.54
CA ASP A 44 -1.63 -21.33 7.76
C ASP A 44 -2.64 -20.15 7.86
N PRO A 45 -3.42 -20.02 8.94
CA PRO A 45 -4.40 -18.92 9.06
C PRO A 45 -3.76 -17.52 8.99
N ASP A 46 -2.44 -17.44 9.16
CA ASP A 46 -1.71 -16.19 9.06
C ASP A 46 -1.43 -15.74 7.60
N GLU A 47 -1.42 -16.68 6.62
CA GLU A 47 -1.18 -16.32 5.20
C GLU A 47 -2.38 -15.60 4.56
N ASP A 48 -3.61 -15.99 4.89
CA ASP A 48 -4.81 -15.33 4.36
C ASP A 48 -4.98 -13.91 4.91
N THR A 49 -4.56 -13.68 6.15
CA THR A 49 -4.63 -12.35 6.77
C THR A 49 -3.60 -11.39 6.17
N MET A 50 -2.44 -11.90 5.74
CA MET A 50 -1.41 -11.09 5.09
C MET A 50 -1.76 -10.71 3.64
N ASN A 51 -2.62 -11.48 2.99
CA ASN A 51 -3.01 -11.24 1.60
C ASN A 51 -4.25 -10.33 1.49
N SER A 52 -4.92 -10.03 2.60
CA SER A 52 -6.03 -9.06 2.61
C SER A 52 -5.52 -7.63 2.45
N ASN A 53 -6.14 -6.88 1.55
CA ASN A 53 -5.91 -5.44 1.41
C ASN A 53 -6.76 -4.61 2.38
N THR A 54 -7.28 -5.22 3.43
CA THR A 54 -8.15 -4.56 4.41
C THR A 54 -7.42 -4.39 5.74
N ILE A 55 -7.53 -3.22 6.32
CA ILE A 55 -7.10 -2.93 7.69
C ILE A 55 -8.29 -2.44 8.52
N THR A 56 -8.19 -2.62 9.83
CA THR A 56 -9.15 -2.08 10.79
C THR A 56 -8.52 -0.88 11.51
N LEU A 57 -9.29 0.18 11.60
CA LEU A 57 -8.97 1.35 12.40
C LEU A 57 -9.93 1.40 13.59
N THR A 58 -9.40 1.58 14.79
CA THR A 58 -10.21 1.75 16.00
C THR A 58 -9.93 3.10 16.64
N ALA A 59 -10.96 3.88 16.89
CA ALA A 59 -10.86 5.18 17.55
C ALA A 59 -12.06 5.39 18.47
N GLY A 60 -11.82 5.81 19.72
CA GLY A 60 -12.89 6.10 20.67
C GLY A 60 -13.87 4.94 20.93
N GLY A 61 -13.39 3.69 20.81
CA GLY A 61 -14.23 2.49 20.98
C GLY A 61 -15.08 2.14 19.75
N ARG A 62 -14.89 2.81 18.62
CA ARG A 62 -15.51 2.50 17.32
C ARG A 62 -14.47 1.86 16.41
N SER A 63 -14.87 0.87 15.63
CA SER A 63 -14.01 0.23 14.62
C SER A 63 -14.61 0.42 13.23
N PHE A 64 -13.74 0.72 12.28
CA PHE A 64 -14.09 0.89 10.88
C PHE A 64 -12.99 0.30 10.01
N THR A 65 -13.32 -0.04 8.79
CA THR A 65 -12.42 -0.69 7.84
C THR A 65 -11.89 0.32 6.83
N ALA A 66 -10.72 0.01 6.30
CA ALA A 66 -10.15 0.72 5.16
C ALA A 66 -9.57 -0.29 4.18
N THR A 67 -9.82 -0.04 2.91
CA THR A 67 -9.22 -0.78 1.80
C THR A 67 -7.93 -0.10 1.37
N LEU A 68 -6.83 -0.85 1.41
CA LEU A 68 -5.52 -0.41 0.97
C LEU A 68 -5.36 -0.55 -0.55
N VAL A 69 -4.59 0.33 -1.15
CA VAL A 69 -4.12 0.16 -2.53
C VAL A 69 -2.85 -0.70 -2.53
N GLU A 70 -2.56 -1.36 -3.64
CA GLU A 70 -1.37 -2.20 -3.77
C GLU A 70 -0.15 -1.34 -4.13
N ASN A 71 0.79 -1.21 -3.20
CA ASN A 71 2.09 -0.58 -3.41
C ASN A 71 3.08 -0.97 -2.31
N GLN A 72 4.35 -0.59 -2.46
CA GLN A 72 5.40 -0.92 -1.49
C GLN A 72 5.15 -0.36 -0.08
N ALA A 73 4.49 0.81 0.04
CA ALA A 73 4.18 1.40 1.33
C ALA A 73 3.13 0.56 2.09
N THR A 74 2.09 0.12 1.39
CA THR A 74 1.02 -0.69 1.99
C THR A 74 1.48 -2.10 2.32
N GLU A 75 2.34 -2.71 1.51
CA GLU A 75 2.96 -4.00 1.83
C GLU A 75 3.84 -3.90 3.09
N ALA A 76 4.66 -2.85 3.20
CA ALA A 76 5.47 -2.61 4.38
C ALA A 76 4.59 -2.29 5.62
N LEU A 77 3.48 -1.59 5.45
CA LEU A 77 2.52 -1.33 6.51
C LEU A 77 1.87 -2.64 7.00
N LYS A 78 1.38 -3.50 6.08
CA LYS A 78 0.83 -4.81 6.41
C LYS A 78 1.84 -5.67 7.17
N ALA A 79 3.07 -5.75 6.69
CA ALA A 79 4.15 -6.48 7.36
C ALA A 79 4.43 -5.95 8.78
N ARG A 80 4.28 -4.65 9.01
CA ARG A 80 4.42 -4.05 10.34
C ARG A 80 3.21 -4.38 11.23
N LEU A 81 2.00 -4.33 10.69
CA LEU A 81 0.77 -4.68 11.41
C LEU A 81 0.68 -6.17 11.76
N ALA A 82 1.32 -7.04 10.99
CA ALA A 82 1.45 -8.47 11.32
C ALA A 82 2.26 -8.73 12.61
N GLN A 83 3.11 -7.77 13.01
CA GLN A 83 3.84 -7.85 14.28
C GLN A 83 3.02 -7.35 15.48
N GLY A 84 1.85 -6.79 15.24
CA GLY A 84 0.92 -6.27 16.23
C GLY A 84 0.32 -4.92 15.84
N PRO A 85 -0.76 -4.53 16.51
CA PRO A 85 -1.41 -3.25 16.29
C PRO A 85 -0.47 -2.05 16.49
N VAL A 86 -0.79 -0.96 15.81
CA VAL A 86 -0.04 0.30 15.88
C VAL A 86 -0.97 1.42 16.33
N ASP A 87 -0.61 2.06 17.44
CA ASP A 87 -1.33 3.23 17.94
C ASP A 87 -0.73 4.52 17.36
N ILE A 88 -1.57 5.36 16.82
CA ILE A 88 -1.19 6.64 16.23
C ILE A 88 -2.02 7.74 16.89
N ARG A 89 -1.34 8.68 17.56
CA ARG A 89 -1.98 9.91 17.99
C ARG A 89 -2.10 10.84 16.80
N MET A 90 -3.32 11.16 16.42
CA MET A 90 -3.65 12.05 15.31
C MET A 90 -4.23 13.35 15.81
N GLU A 91 -3.94 14.43 15.11
CA GLU A 91 -4.43 15.79 15.38
C GLU A 91 -4.97 16.39 14.09
N ASP A 92 -5.87 17.37 14.20
CA ASP A 92 -6.37 18.08 13.02
C ASP A 92 -5.32 19.04 12.46
N TYR A 93 -5.25 19.11 11.15
CA TYR A 93 -4.42 20.06 10.44
C TYR A 93 -5.20 20.70 9.27
N GLY A 94 -5.13 22.05 9.19
CA GLY A 94 -5.70 22.81 8.09
C GLY A 94 -7.22 22.69 7.91
N ASP A 95 -7.95 22.24 8.93
CA ASP A 95 -9.41 22.00 8.88
C ASP A 95 -9.83 21.07 7.73
N MET A 96 -8.92 20.15 7.35
CA MET A 96 -9.16 19.24 6.22
C MET A 96 -8.66 17.82 6.46
N GLU A 97 -7.80 17.59 7.46
CA GLU A 97 -7.17 16.28 7.63
C GLU A 97 -6.82 15.99 9.09
N LYS A 98 -6.76 14.70 9.42
CA LYS A 98 -6.14 14.17 10.63
C LYS A 98 -4.75 13.66 10.30
N VAL A 99 -3.73 14.10 11.04
CA VAL A 99 -2.32 13.75 10.82
C VAL A 99 -1.74 13.14 12.09
N GLY A 100 -1.00 12.05 11.93
CA GLY A 100 -0.28 11.40 13.02
C GLY A 100 0.93 10.63 12.56
N SER A 101 1.99 10.58 13.38
CA SER A 101 3.20 9.83 13.05
C SER A 101 3.02 8.35 13.33
N PHE A 102 3.47 7.50 12.39
CA PHE A 102 3.56 6.05 12.60
C PHE A 102 4.61 5.66 13.66
N GLY A 103 5.58 6.53 13.95
CA GLY A 103 6.75 6.18 14.77
C GLY A 103 7.83 5.36 14.04
N PHE A 104 7.60 5.06 12.76
CA PHE A 104 8.53 4.38 11.85
C PHE A 104 8.36 4.92 10.44
N SER A 105 9.27 4.55 9.54
CA SER A 105 9.22 4.97 8.14
C SER A 105 8.73 3.85 7.23
N LEU A 106 7.99 4.23 6.20
CA LEU A 106 7.52 3.37 5.12
C LEU A 106 8.13 3.83 3.78
N PRO A 107 8.28 2.93 2.80
CA PRO A 107 8.70 3.29 1.46
C PRO A 107 7.78 4.36 0.84
N ARG A 108 8.36 5.28 0.07
CA ARG A 108 7.61 6.35 -0.60
C ARG A 108 7.48 6.07 -2.09
N ASN A 109 6.29 6.36 -2.61
CA ASN A 109 6.00 6.40 -4.05
C ASN A 109 5.08 7.61 -4.30
N ASP A 110 5.60 8.79 -4.04
CA ASP A 110 4.83 10.03 -4.07
C ASP A 110 4.43 10.41 -5.49
N ALA A 111 3.16 10.71 -5.66
CA ALA A 111 2.58 11.18 -6.91
C ALA A 111 1.65 12.37 -6.65
N SER A 112 1.47 13.24 -7.66
CA SER A 112 0.48 14.31 -7.59
C SER A 112 -0.91 13.70 -7.38
N THR A 113 -1.53 14.05 -6.28
CA THR A 113 -2.78 13.44 -5.80
C THR A 113 -3.71 14.54 -5.33
N THR A 114 -4.95 14.52 -5.82
CA THR A 114 -6.05 15.28 -5.22
C THR A 114 -6.83 14.32 -4.33
N THR A 115 -6.97 14.69 -3.06
CA THR A 115 -7.64 13.87 -2.04
C THR A 115 -9.09 14.28 -1.85
N SER A 116 -9.86 13.38 -1.28
CA SER A 116 -11.27 13.53 -0.92
C SER A 116 -11.52 12.97 0.48
N PRO A 117 -12.65 13.29 1.13
CA PRO A 117 -12.97 12.70 2.43
C PRO A 117 -12.89 11.17 2.40
N GLY A 118 -12.22 10.61 3.41
CA GLY A 118 -11.94 9.18 3.55
C GLY A 118 -10.63 8.71 2.94
N ASP A 119 -9.96 9.50 2.10
CA ASP A 119 -8.66 9.11 1.54
C ASP A 119 -7.59 9.06 2.63
N MET A 120 -6.74 8.03 2.54
CA MET A 120 -5.61 7.78 3.42
C MET A 120 -4.32 7.87 2.62
N VAL A 121 -3.35 8.64 3.12
CA VAL A 121 -2.06 8.79 2.47
C VAL A 121 -0.91 8.75 3.47
N LEU A 122 0.26 8.41 2.97
CA LEU A 122 1.53 8.56 3.65
C LEU A 122 2.14 9.92 3.27
N TYR A 123 2.44 10.72 4.25
CA TYR A 123 3.14 11.99 4.07
C TYR A 123 4.56 11.89 4.62
N GLN A 124 5.53 12.34 3.85
CA GLN A 124 6.97 12.34 4.17
C GLN A 124 7.54 10.98 4.63
N GLY A 125 6.86 9.89 4.30
CA GLY A 125 7.32 8.53 4.60
C GLY A 125 7.08 8.05 6.03
N ASN A 126 6.53 8.87 6.91
CA ASN A 126 6.37 8.50 8.33
C ASN A 126 5.07 8.98 8.98
N SER A 127 4.21 9.69 8.26
CA SER A 127 2.98 10.22 8.80
C SER A 127 1.76 9.67 8.07
N LEU A 128 0.80 9.14 8.81
CA LEU A 128 -0.53 8.82 8.32
C LEU A 128 -1.34 10.11 8.24
N VAL A 129 -1.97 10.33 7.11
CA VAL A 129 -2.94 11.41 6.92
C VAL A 129 -4.26 10.83 6.47
N ILE A 130 -5.35 11.22 7.11
CA ILE A 130 -6.72 10.82 6.75
C ILE A 130 -7.52 12.11 6.51
N PHE A 131 -8.00 12.25 5.28
CA PHE A 131 -8.71 13.46 4.86
C PHE A 131 -10.17 13.42 5.24
N TYR A 132 -10.68 14.54 5.76
CA TYR A 132 -12.11 14.85 5.85
C TYR A 132 -12.49 16.08 5.01
N GLY A 133 -11.50 16.74 4.41
CA GLY A 133 -11.62 17.74 3.36
C GLY A 133 -10.92 17.29 2.08
N SER A 134 -10.43 18.25 1.31
CA SER A 134 -9.69 17.99 0.06
C SER A 134 -8.41 18.81 0.02
N ASN A 135 -7.34 18.20 -0.50
CA ASN A 135 -6.07 18.86 -0.77
C ASN A 135 -5.43 18.27 -2.04
N SER A 136 -4.56 19.05 -2.68
CA SER A 136 -3.78 18.59 -3.84
C SER A 136 -2.31 18.77 -3.55
N TRP A 137 -1.60 17.66 -3.44
CA TRP A 137 -0.18 17.64 -3.12
C TRP A 137 0.47 16.34 -3.63
N SER A 138 1.76 16.18 -3.36
CA SER A 138 2.48 14.95 -3.65
C SER A 138 2.44 14.01 -2.44
N TYR A 139 1.73 12.89 -2.58
CA TYR A 139 1.51 11.89 -1.53
C TYR A 139 1.77 10.48 -2.05
N THR A 140 2.14 9.57 -1.16
CA THR A 140 2.02 8.14 -1.40
C THR A 140 0.65 7.67 -0.93
N ARG A 141 -0.19 7.18 -1.83
CA ARG A 141 -1.53 6.66 -1.45
C ARG A 141 -1.39 5.41 -0.61
N LEU A 142 -2.16 5.34 0.47
CA LEU A 142 -2.29 4.12 1.29
C LEU A 142 -3.62 3.41 1.04
N GLY A 143 -4.71 4.15 0.84
CA GLY A 143 -6.02 3.55 0.64
C GLY A 143 -7.14 4.53 0.94
N ARG A 144 -8.28 3.97 1.41
CA ARG A 144 -9.49 4.73 1.71
C ARG A 144 -10.28 4.05 2.82
N LEU A 145 -10.92 4.85 3.66
CA LEU A 145 -11.97 4.38 4.59
C LEU A 145 -13.19 3.93 3.78
N ASP A 146 -13.73 2.74 4.09
CA ASP A 146 -14.76 2.11 3.26
C ASP A 146 -16.09 2.85 3.31
N ASP A 147 -16.55 3.27 4.48
CA ASP A 147 -17.88 3.88 4.68
C ASP A 147 -17.83 5.39 4.99
N ALA A 148 -16.79 6.07 4.53
CA ALA A 148 -16.53 7.46 4.88
C ALA A 148 -16.18 8.31 3.65
N SER A 149 -17.21 8.75 2.92
CA SER A 149 -17.06 9.56 1.69
C SER A 149 -17.43 11.04 1.87
N THR A 150 -17.83 11.45 3.07
CA THR A 150 -18.16 12.85 3.37
C THR A 150 -17.40 13.33 4.60
N ARG A 151 -17.23 14.66 4.72
CA ARG A 151 -16.58 15.28 5.89
C ARG A 151 -17.22 14.83 7.20
N GLU A 152 -18.53 14.93 7.26
CA GLU A 152 -19.32 14.63 8.46
C GLU A 152 -19.11 13.17 8.87
N ARG A 153 -19.11 12.27 7.89
CA ARG A 153 -18.95 10.84 8.15
C ARG A 153 -17.56 10.50 8.67
N VAL A 154 -16.50 11.08 8.08
CA VAL A 154 -15.13 10.90 8.58
C VAL A 154 -15.00 11.45 10.00
N LEU A 155 -15.48 12.67 10.27
CA LEU A 155 -15.43 13.26 11.60
C LEU A 155 -16.23 12.45 12.62
N GLU A 156 -17.41 11.94 12.25
CA GLU A 156 -18.21 11.05 13.12
C GLU A 156 -17.40 9.80 13.53
N LEU A 157 -16.68 9.17 12.61
CA LEU A 157 -15.86 8.00 12.88
C LEU A 157 -14.78 8.31 13.93
N PHE A 158 -14.15 9.47 13.87
CA PHE A 158 -13.12 9.90 14.81
C PHE A 158 -13.64 10.54 16.09
N GLY A 159 -14.96 10.72 16.23
CA GLY A 159 -15.57 11.38 17.39
C GLY A 159 -15.55 12.90 17.31
N GLY A 160 -15.36 13.47 16.12
CA GLY A 160 -15.32 14.90 15.86
C GLY A 160 -13.92 15.44 15.58
N GLU A 161 -13.79 16.74 15.67
CA GLU A 161 -12.51 17.45 15.62
C GLU A 161 -11.72 17.26 16.92
N GLY A 162 -10.43 17.58 16.89
CA GLY A 162 -9.52 17.45 18.01
C GLY A 162 -8.63 16.21 17.93
N ALA A 163 -7.79 16.04 18.93
CA ALA A 163 -6.85 14.93 18.99
C ALA A 163 -7.57 13.61 19.28
N VAL A 164 -7.15 12.55 18.57
CA VAL A 164 -7.67 11.19 18.76
C VAL A 164 -6.52 10.18 18.64
N THR A 165 -6.58 9.11 19.41
CA THR A 165 -5.71 7.96 19.21
C THR A 165 -6.42 6.94 18.32
N VAL A 166 -5.78 6.57 17.24
CA VAL A 166 -6.26 5.56 16.28
C VAL A 166 -5.35 4.35 16.38
N THR A 167 -5.93 3.18 16.62
CA THR A 167 -5.23 1.90 16.58
C THR A 167 -5.46 1.27 15.22
N LEU A 168 -4.38 0.96 14.51
CA LEU A 168 -4.41 0.20 13.25
C LEU A 168 -4.13 -1.27 13.54
N SER A 169 -4.87 -2.16 12.90
CA SER A 169 -4.63 -3.61 12.89
C SER A 169 -4.94 -4.20 11.51
N LEU A 170 -4.42 -5.40 11.23
CA LEU A 170 -4.87 -6.13 10.05
C LEU A 170 -6.37 -6.40 10.13
N GLY A 171 -7.05 -6.31 9.00
CA GLY A 171 -8.44 -6.70 8.89
C GLY A 171 -8.57 -8.21 9.09
N THR A 172 -9.54 -8.65 9.88
CA THR A 172 -9.95 -10.05 9.90
C THR A 172 -11.02 -10.25 8.85
N GLU A 173 -10.79 -11.14 7.92
CA GLU A 173 -11.84 -11.59 7.01
C GLU A 173 -13.00 -12.21 7.83
N ARG A 174 -14.23 -11.79 7.50
CA ARG A 174 -15.46 -12.36 8.11
C ARG A 174 -16.05 -13.40 7.19
#